data_c05b9ed4b46cec225145ecfb1e0ad6d4
#
_entry.id   c05b9ed4b46cec225145ecfb1e0ad6d4
#
_cell.length_a   1.000
_cell.length_b   1.000
_cell.length_c   1.000
_cell.angle_alpha   90.00
_cell.angle_beta   90.00
_cell.angle_gamma   90.00
#
_symmetry.space_group_name_H-M   'P 1'
#
loop_
_entity.id
_entity.type
_entity.pdbx_description
1 polymer ?
#
loop_
_entity_poly.entity_id
_entity_poly.type
_entity_poly.pdbx_seq_one_letter_code
_entity_poly.pdbx_strand_id
1 'polypeptide(L)'
;MDQTQYEESLMIKTAWYYYLENMTQQQISELLGISRMRVAKLLDKARNTGIIQFKIREDSANRMHLEKKLIDMFGLKDTYIAPPPHNENATNE
;
A
#
# COMPACT_ATOMS: atom_id res chain seq x y z
N MET A 1 26.55 3.32 -6.65
CA MET A 1 25.12 3.64 -6.68
C MET A 1 24.91 5.02 -6.07
N ASP A 2 24.22 5.88 -6.77
CA ASP A 2 24.01 7.21 -6.23
C ASP A 2 22.82 7.23 -5.26
N GLN A 3 22.61 8.38 -4.64
CA GLN A 3 21.58 8.54 -3.62
C GLN A 3 20.19 8.25 -4.17
N THR A 4 19.92 8.67 -5.40
CA THR A 4 18.63 8.50 -6.03
C THR A 4 18.33 7.04 -6.29
N GLN A 5 19.32 6.30 -6.80
CA GLN A 5 19.15 4.88 -7.07
C GLN A 5 18.97 4.09 -5.78
N TYR A 6 19.69 4.48 -4.73
CA TYR A 6 19.54 3.82 -3.44
C TYR A 6 18.14 4.03 -2.89
N GLU A 7 17.66 5.26 -2.96
CA GLU A 7 16.33 5.59 -2.44
C GLU A 7 15.25 4.85 -3.22
N GLU A 8 15.38 4.79 -4.53
CA GLU A 8 14.41 4.09 -5.35
C GLU A 8 14.41 2.59 -5.07
N SER A 9 15.58 2.01 -4.93
CA SER A 9 15.72 0.60 -4.62
C SER A 9 15.09 0.28 -3.26
N LEU A 10 15.33 1.13 -2.28
CA LEU A 10 14.75 0.96 -0.95
C LEU A 10 13.24 1.07 -0.98
N MET A 11 12.73 2.00 -1.76
CA MET A 11 11.30 2.20 -1.92
C MET A 11 10.64 0.95 -2.52
N ILE A 12 11.27 0.38 -3.54
CA ILE A 12 10.74 -0.81 -4.20
C ILE A 12 10.75 -2.01 -3.26
N LYS A 13 11.83 -2.20 -2.51
CA LYS A 13 11.92 -3.29 -1.55
C LYS A 13 10.85 -3.16 -0.47
N THR A 14 10.70 -1.94 0.05
CA THR A 14 9.71 -1.68 1.08
C THR A 14 8.32 -2.02 0.60
N ALA A 15 8.00 -1.61 -0.61
CA ALA A 15 6.70 -1.88 -1.22
C ALA A 15 6.49 -3.38 -1.41
N TRP A 16 7.52 -4.06 -1.88
CA TRP A 16 7.44 -5.49 -2.09
C TRP A 16 7.11 -6.23 -0.79
N TYR A 17 7.85 -5.93 0.27
CA TYR A 17 7.64 -6.60 1.55
C TYR A 17 6.25 -6.31 2.09
N TYR A 18 5.78 -5.09 1.94
CA TYR A 18 4.50 -4.71 2.51
C TYR A 18 3.34 -5.31 1.74
N TYR A 19 3.35 -5.19 0.41
CA TYR A 19 2.20 -5.56 -0.40
C TYR A 19 2.22 -7.02 -0.85
N LEU A 20 3.37 -7.59 -1.05
CA LEU A 20 3.46 -8.95 -1.58
C LEU A 20 3.83 -9.96 -0.51
N GLU A 21 4.61 -9.56 0.49
CA GLU A 21 5.01 -10.48 1.56
C GLU A 21 4.17 -10.30 2.82
N ASN A 22 3.25 -9.37 2.81
CA ASN A 22 2.34 -9.13 3.93
C ASN A 22 3.04 -8.81 5.26
N MET A 23 4.18 -8.15 5.18
CA MET A 23 4.88 -7.72 6.37
C MET A 23 4.29 -6.44 6.91
N THR A 24 4.30 -6.29 8.22
CA THR A 24 3.89 -5.05 8.84
C THR A 24 4.98 -3.99 8.66
N GLN A 25 4.61 -2.72 8.83
CA GLN A 25 5.59 -1.65 8.74
C GLN A 25 6.67 -1.81 9.80
N GLN A 26 6.30 -2.27 10.98
CA GLN A 26 7.28 -2.52 12.05
C GLN A 26 8.26 -3.61 11.63
N GLN A 27 7.76 -4.69 11.08
CA GLN A 27 8.62 -5.79 10.63
C GLN A 27 9.58 -5.33 9.55
N ILE A 28 9.10 -4.51 8.63
CA ILE A 28 9.94 -3.99 7.56
C ILE A 28 11.02 -3.07 8.12
N SER A 29 10.66 -2.23 9.09
CA SER A 29 11.63 -1.34 9.70
C SER A 29 12.75 -2.13 10.35
N GLU A 30 12.42 -3.21 11.01
CA GLU A 30 13.41 -4.05 11.66
C GLU A 30 14.28 -4.78 10.64
N LEU A 31 13.65 -5.28 9.59
CA LEU A 31 14.38 -6.00 8.55
C LEU A 31 15.38 -5.11 7.82
N LEU A 32 14.95 -3.90 7.47
CA LEU A 32 15.78 -3.00 6.68
C LEU A 32 16.67 -2.09 7.53
N GLY A 33 16.48 -2.11 8.85
CA GLY A 33 17.29 -1.26 9.73
C GLY A 33 16.99 0.21 9.59
N ILE A 34 15.75 0.56 9.31
CA ILE A 34 15.31 1.95 9.19
C ILE A 34 14.14 2.17 10.14
N SER A 35 13.79 3.42 10.38
CA SER A 35 12.71 3.74 11.28
C SER A 35 11.36 3.40 10.66
N ARG A 36 10.37 3.18 11.52
CA ARG A 36 9.03 2.91 11.05
C ARG A 36 8.46 4.09 10.26
N MET A 37 8.79 5.31 10.72
CA MET A 37 8.36 6.51 10.02
C MET A 37 8.92 6.54 8.60
N ARG A 38 10.18 6.13 8.45
CA ARG A 38 10.79 6.07 7.14
C ARG A 38 10.09 5.04 6.24
N VAL A 39 9.72 3.90 6.81
CA VAL A 39 8.95 2.89 6.05
C VAL A 39 7.66 3.50 5.54
N ALA A 40 6.94 4.21 6.40
CA ALA A 40 5.69 4.83 6.00
C ALA A 40 5.89 5.83 4.87
N LYS A 41 6.94 6.63 4.96
CA LYS A 41 7.24 7.61 3.91
C LYS A 41 7.61 6.95 2.60
N LEU A 42 8.35 5.85 2.66
CA LEU A 42 8.72 5.12 1.46
C LEU A 42 7.50 4.51 0.78
N LEU A 43 6.57 3.97 1.55
CA LEU A 43 5.35 3.43 1.00
C LEU A 43 4.49 4.51 0.35
N ASP A 44 4.40 5.66 1.00
CA ASP A 44 3.66 6.79 0.45
C ASP A 44 4.28 7.26 -0.86
N LYS A 45 5.60 7.34 -0.89
CA LYS A 45 6.32 7.76 -2.08
C LYS A 45 6.15 6.76 -3.22
N ALA A 46 6.19 5.47 -2.90
CA ALA A 46 6.01 4.42 -3.90
C ALA A 46 4.64 4.53 -4.57
N ARG A 47 3.62 4.82 -3.79
CA ARG A 47 2.28 5.00 -4.32
C ARG A 47 2.19 6.27 -5.16
N ASN A 48 2.76 7.35 -4.68
CA ASN A 48 2.69 8.64 -5.37
C ASN A 48 3.46 8.65 -6.70
N THR A 49 4.53 7.87 -6.78
CA THR A 49 5.32 7.81 -8.01
C THR A 49 4.76 6.80 -9.01
N GLY A 50 3.73 6.06 -8.64
CA GLY A 50 3.12 5.09 -9.54
C GLY A 50 3.83 3.76 -9.63
N ILE A 51 4.84 3.53 -8.80
CA ILE A 51 5.51 2.24 -8.76
C ILE A 51 4.54 1.17 -8.31
N ILE A 52 3.61 1.54 -7.42
CA ILE A 52 2.54 0.65 -6.98
C ILE A 52 1.24 1.16 -7.53
N GLN A 53 0.50 0.28 -8.18
CA GLN A 53 -0.82 0.59 -8.68
C GLN A 53 -1.79 -0.45 -8.13
N PHE A 54 -2.91 0.02 -7.60
CA PHE A 54 -3.92 -0.87 -7.05
C PHE A 54 -4.96 -1.16 -8.10
N LYS A 55 -5.28 -2.45 -8.22
CA LYS A 55 -6.44 -2.87 -9.01
C LYS A 55 -7.40 -3.53 -8.04
N ILE A 56 -8.57 -2.96 -7.93
CA ILE A 56 -9.58 -3.46 -7.00
C ILE A 56 -10.43 -4.46 -7.73
N ARG A 57 -10.41 -5.70 -7.24
CA ARG A 57 -11.27 -6.73 -7.78
C ARG A 57 -12.58 -6.72 -7.04
N GLU A 58 -13.57 -7.33 -7.65
CA GLU A 58 -14.90 -7.33 -7.07
C GLU A 58 -15.08 -8.37 -5.98
N ASP A 59 -14.11 -9.23 -5.78
CA ASP A 59 -14.31 -10.26 -4.78
C ASP A 59 -14.11 -9.68 -3.38
N SER A 60 -14.95 -10.14 -2.47
CA SER A 60 -15.02 -9.57 -1.12
C SER A 60 -13.73 -9.74 -0.34
N ALA A 61 -13.09 -10.88 -0.51
CA ALA A 61 -11.86 -11.17 0.24
C ALA A 61 -10.76 -10.16 -0.15
N ASN A 62 -10.63 -9.89 -1.44
CA ASN A 62 -9.65 -8.92 -1.89
C ASN A 62 -9.98 -7.53 -1.39
N ARG A 63 -11.26 -7.18 -1.37
CA ARG A 63 -11.68 -5.86 -0.90
C ARG A 63 -11.34 -5.68 0.57
N MET A 64 -11.64 -6.68 1.38
CA MET A 64 -11.37 -6.60 2.82
C MET A 64 -9.88 -6.50 3.08
N HIS A 65 -9.09 -7.26 2.35
CA HIS A 65 -7.64 -7.22 2.49
C HIS A 65 -7.10 -5.84 2.14
N LEU A 66 -7.61 -5.26 1.06
CA LEU A 66 -7.17 -3.94 0.61
C LEU A 66 -7.58 -2.85 1.60
N GLU A 67 -8.77 -2.95 2.16
CA GLU A 67 -9.21 -1.99 3.17
C GLU A 67 -8.28 -1.98 4.36
N LYS A 68 -7.90 -3.17 4.81
CA LYS A 68 -6.99 -3.28 5.95
C LYS A 68 -5.65 -2.63 5.62
N LYS A 69 -5.14 -2.88 4.43
CA LYS A 69 -3.88 -2.27 4.00
C LYS A 69 -3.96 -0.75 3.95
N LEU A 70 -5.09 -0.23 3.48
CA LEU A 70 -5.26 1.22 3.41
C LEU A 70 -5.35 1.84 4.79
N ILE A 71 -6.03 1.16 5.72
CA ILE A 71 -6.11 1.63 7.09
C ILE A 71 -4.72 1.70 7.71
N ASP A 72 -3.93 0.65 7.53
CA ASP A 72 -2.57 0.61 8.05
C ASP A 72 -1.71 1.71 7.47
N MET A 73 -1.81 1.89 6.15
CA MET A 73 -0.91 2.79 5.43
C MET A 73 -1.22 4.25 5.70
N PHE A 74 -2.49 4.59 5.80
CA PHE A 74 -2.90 5.99 5.95
C PHE A 74 -3.35 6.35 7.37
N GLY A 75 -3.38 5.38 8.27
CA GLY A 75 -3.84 5.63 9.63
C GLY A 75 -5.32 5.95 9.70
N LEU A 76 -6.09 5.46 8.75
CA LEU A 76 -7.52 5.69 8.71
C LEU A 76 -8.21 4.79 9.71
N LYS A 77 -9.24 5.31 10.35
CA LYS A 77 -9.99 4.52 11.32
C LYS A 77 -11.02 3.62 10.64
N ASP A 78 -11.55 4.07 9.54
CA ASP A 78 -12.65 3.38 8.91
C ASP A 78 -12.59 3.70 7.42
N THR A 79 -12.27 2.69 6.64
CA THR A 79 -12.14 2.87 5.21
C THR A 79 -13.16 1.98 4.51
N TYR A 80 -13.90 2.57 3.62
CA TYR A 80 -14.82 1.84 2.79
C TYR A 80 -14.37 1.92 1.34
N ILE A 81 -14.25 0.75 0.71
CA ILE A 81 -13.88 0.68 -0.69
C ILE A 81 -15.14 0.38 -1.50
N ALA A 82 -15.56 1.35 -2.28
CA ALA A 82 -16.78 1.23 -3.05
C ALA A 82 -16.64 0.16 -4.14
N PRO A 83 -17.74 -0.51 -4.48
CA PRO A 83 -17.71 -1.41 -5.63
C PRO A 83 -17.35 -0.66 -6.91
N PRO A 84 -16.86 -1.36 -7.93
CA PRO A 84 -16.55 -0.72 -9.20
C PRO A 84 -17.76 0.00 -9.80
N PRO A 85 -17.56 1.12 -10.50
CA PRO A 85 -18.66 1.93 -10.99
C PRO A 85 -19.65 1.22 -11.90
N HIS A 86 -19.21 0.26 -12.65
CA HIS A 86 -20.11 -0.44 -13.55
C HIS A 86 -21.23 -1.18 -12.83
N ASN A 87 -21.08 -1.28 -11.54
CA ASN A 87 -22.13 -1.87 -10.73
C ASN A 87 -23.20 -0.91 -10.37
N GLU A 88 -23.08 0.13 -10.78
CA GLU A 88 -23.84 1.08 -10.35
C GLU A 88 -24.99 1.40 -10.60
N ASN A 89 -24.71 0.78 -11.02
CA ASN A 89 -25.24 0.96 -11.06
C ASN A 89 -25.73 1.21 -10.47
N ALA A 90 -25.44 1.00 -10.59
CA ALA A 90 -25.41 1.10 -10.01
C ALA A 90 -25.75 1.76 -9.27
N THR A 91 -25.63 2.00 -9.36
CA THR A 91 -25.68 2.52 -8.68
C THR A 91 -26.19 3.19 -8.41
N ASN A 92 -26.33 3.26 -8.80
CA ASN A 92 -26.50 3.75 -8.59
C ASN A 92 -27.18 4.13 -8.22
N GLU A 93 -27.28 4.14 -8.54
CA GLU A 93 -27.57 4.22 -8.27
C GLU A 93 -27.95 4.38 -7.83
#